data_434edb4f24dda3cba03c51af9e6d167d
#
_entry.id   434edb4f24dda3cba03c51af9e6d167d
#
_cell.length_a   1.000
_cell.length_b   1.000
_cell.length_c   1.000
_cell.angle_alpha   90.00
_cell.angle_beta   90.00
_cell.angle_gamma   90.00
#
_symmetry.space_group_name_H-M   'P 1'
#
loop_
_entity.id
_entity.type
_entity.pdbx_description
1 polymer ?
#
loop_
_entity_poly.entity_id
_entity_poly.type
_entity_poly.pdbx_seq_one_letter_code
_entity_poly.pdbx_strand_id
1 'polypeptide(L)'
;MADPGTVKCARGVRVSAAVVGCAVLFVLAACSSGRGANNVSEPSDVAVGECVEVREADGSSTVEATRTDCDTDEMTFVATQIATGECGDYENYLTFPDTKDRLCLMPNYADGQCYQIPQSSGGSLVDFTNIECEGTPVTGAGIYRVESSGDGSIECAADQVKATYDKPEARAFCLTSLSDA
;
A
#
# COMPACT_ATOMS: atom_id res chain seq x y z
N MET A 1 -11.47 -3.72 -37.27
CA MET A 1 -10.35 -3.24 -38.09
C MET A 1 -10.16 -1.77 -37.75
N ALA A 2 -9.20 -1.46 -36.89
CA ALA A 2 -8.77 -0.10 -36.57
C ALA A 2 -7.25 -0.15 -36.40
N ASP A 3 -6.55 0.68 -37.16
CA ASP A 3 -5.10 0.75 -37.29
C ASP A 3 -4.41 1.32 -36.04
N PRO A 4 -3.23 0.82 -35.68
CA PRO A 4 -2.40 1.42 -34.65
C PRO A 4 -1.64 2.63 -35.23
N GLY A 5 -1.93 3.82 -34.68
CA GLY A 5 -1.29 5.09 -35.07
C GLY A 5 0.20 5.13 -34.76
N THR A 6 1.00 5.16 -35.82
CA THR A 6 2.44 5.34 -35.81
C THR A 6 2.78 6.81 -35.50
N VAL A 7 3.43 7.08 -34.38
CA VAL A 7 4.00 8.41 -34.06
C VAL A 7 5.27 8.61 -34.86
N LYS A 8 5.24 9.50 -35.87
CA LYS A 8 6.39 9.93 -36.67
C LYS A 8 7.11 11.05 -35.91
N CYS A 9 8.36 10.80 -35.50
CA CYS A 9 9.31 11.86 -35.14
C CYS A 9 9.67 12.69 -36.39
N ALA A 10 9.35 13.98 -36.36
CA ALA A 10 9.73 14.92 -37.42
C ALA A 10 11.22 15.28 -37.32
N ARG A 11 11.92 15.13 -38.45
CA ARG A 11 13.32 15.52 -38.66
C ARG A 11 13.37 16.97 -39.09
N GLY A 12 14.31 17.71 -38.48
CA GLY A 12 15.10 18.68 -39.22
C GLY A 12 14.67 20.13 -39.18
N VAL A 13 15.33 20.91 -38.34
CA VAL A 13 15.61 22.30 -38.62
C VAL A 13 17.14 22.54 -38.46
N ARG A 14 17.81 22.84 -39.55
CA ARG A 14 19.19 23.38 -39.56
C ARG A 14 19.09 24.88 -39.29
N VAL A 15 19.77 25.36 -38.27
CA VAL A 15 20.03 26.78 -38.09
C VAL A 15 21.53 26.96 -37.85
N SER A 16 22.13 27.77 -38.69
CA SER A 16 23.55 28.09 -38.71
C SER A 16 23.93 29.08 -37.59
N ALA A 17 25.10 28.87 -37.08
CA ALA A 17 26.02 29.64 -36.26
C ALA A 17 25.69 31.09 -35.89
N ALA A 18 25.70 31.37 -34.58
CA ALA A 18 26.30 32.54 -33.95
C ALA A 18 26.72 32.20 -32.53
N VAL A 19 27.97 32.43 -32.22
CA VAL A 19 28.68 32.15 -30.98
C VAL A 19 28.22 33.14 -29.90
N VAL A 20 27.52 32.72 -28.87
CA VAL A 20 27.51 33.36 -27.55
C VAL A 20 27.38 32.25 -26.51
N GLY A 21 28.34 32.21 -25.58
CA GLY A 21 28.41 31.18 -24.53
C GLY A 21 27.22 31.25 -23.58
N CYS A 22 26.48 30.17 -23.53
CA CYS A 22 25.58 29.84 -22.44
C CYS A 22 25.79 28.37 -22.10
N ALA A 23 26.20 28.13 -20.87
CA ALA A 23 26.30 26.78 -20.31
C ALA A 23 24.93 26.11 -20.38
N VAL A 24 24.74 25.20 -21.31
CA VAL A 24 23.56 24.36 -21.42
C VAL A 24 23.75 23.22 -20.42
N LEU A 25 23.09 23.33 -19.30
CA LEU A 25 22.85 22.20 -18.38
C LEU A 25 22.01 21.16 -19.14
N PHE A 26 22.67 20.11 -19.63
CA PHE A 26 22.01 18.92 -20.12
C PHE A 26 21.37 18.23 -18.90
N VAL A 27 20.08 18.45 -18.68
CA VAL A 27 19.26 17.57 -17.86
C VAL A 27 19.11 16.29 -18.67
N LEU A 28 19.95 15.29 -18.38
CA LEU A 28 19.73 13.92 -18.81
C LEU A 28 18.47 13.42 -18.11
N ALA A 29 17.33 13.55 -18.78
CA ALA A 29 16.15 12.78 -18.42
C ALA A 29 16.50 11.30 -18.70
N ALA A 30 16.98 10.60 -17.68
CA ALA A 30 17.09 9.16 -17.69
C ALA A 30 15.66 8.61 -17.78
N CYS A 31 15.21 8.24 -18.98
CA CYS A 31 14.08 7.34 -19.15
C CYS A 31 14.51 5.99 -18.60
N SER A 32 14.26 5.73 -17.31
CA SER A 32 14.34 4.39 -16.77
C SER A 32 13.20 3.58 -17.38
N SER A 33 13.58 2.67 -18.25
CA SER A 33 12.70 1.73 -18.91
C SER A 33 12.06 0.77 -17.92
N GLY A 34 10.77 0.94 -17.65
CA GLY A 34 9.74 -0.08 -17.55
C GLY A 34 10.00 -1.38 -16.76
N ARG A 35 10.16 -1.29 -15.45
CA ARG A 35 9.48 -2.16 -14.50
C ARG A 35 8.47 -1.25 -13.82
N GLY A 36 7.20 -1.71 -13.64
CA GLY A 36 6.10 -0.85 -13.27
C GLY A 36 6.51 0.17 -12.21
N ALA A 37 6.37 1.46 -12.51
CA ALA A 37 6.89 2.57 -11.70
C ALA A 37 6.37 2.58 -10.24
N ASN A 38 5.46 1.66 -9.91
CA ASN A 38 4.81 1.53 -8.61
C ASN A 38 5.16 0.25 -7.84
N ASN A 39 5.95 -0.67 -8.43
CA ASN A 39 6.28 -1.92 -7.75
C ASN A 39 7.22 -1.67 -6.57
N VAL A 40 6.95 -2.31 -5.43
CA VAL A 40 7.73 -2.17 -4.19
C VAL A 40 8.69 -3.34 -4.10
N SER A 41 9.97 -3.09 -4.31
CA SER A 41 11.06 -4.08 -4.31
C SER A 41 12.02 -3.93 -3.13
N GLU A 42 12.00 -2.76 -2.49
CA GLU A 42 12.76 -2.46 -1.28
C GLU A 42 11.98 -1.51 -0.37
N PRO A 43 12.29 -1.44 0.94
CA PRO A 43 11.53 -0.60 1.87
C PRO A 43 11.52 0.88 1.50
N SER A 44 12.58 1.38 0.88
CA SER A 44 12.73 2.78 0.46
C SER A 44 11.91 3.17 -0.77
N ASP A 45 11.29 2.21 -1.46
CA ASP A 45 10.40 2.48 -2.59
C ASP A 45 9.08 3.16 -2.15
N VAL A 46 8.78 3.13 -0.83
CA VAL A 46 7.55 3.67 -0.26
C VAL A 46 7.89 4.67 0.83
N ALA A 47 7.39 5.88 0.73
CA ALA A 47 7.54 6.86 1.81
C ALA A 47 6.52 6.56 2.94
N VAL A 48 6.88 6.93 4.17
CA VAL A 48 5.97 6.86 5.31
C VAL A 48 4.74 7.71 5.05
N GLY A 49 3.56 7.13 5.21
CA GLY A 49 2.27 7.74 4.90
C GLY A 49 1.72 7.43 3.51
N GLU A 50 2.52 6.85 2.61
CA GLU A 50 2.01 6.34 1.32
C GLU A 50 1.31 5.00 1.49
N CYS A 51 0.42 4.68 0.56
CA CYS A 51 -0.33 3.42 0.53
C CYS A 51 0.27 2.40 -0.42
N VAL A 52 0.20 1.14 0.01
CA VAL A 52 0.54 -0.03 -0.79
C VAL A 52 -0.62 -1.00 -0.85
N GLU A 53 -0.81 -1.59 -1.98
CA GLU A 53 -1.64 -2.76 -2.18
C GLU A 53 -0.76 -4.00 -2.15
N VAL A 54 -1.22 -5.05 -1.45
CA VAL A 54 -0.49 -6.32 -1.33
C VAL A 54 -1.35 -7.43 -1.92
N ARG A 55 -0.80 -8.16 -2.89
CA ARG A 55 -1.45 -9.27 -3.58
C ARG A 55 -0.58 -10.50 -3.61
N GLU A 56 -1.18 -11.66 -3.85
CA GLU A 56 -0.41 -12.84 -4.23
C GLU A 56 0.18 -12.64 -5.62
N ALA A 57 1.46 -12.96 -5.75
CA ALA A 57 2.11 -12.99 -7.05
C ALA A 57 1.59 -14.18 -7.87
N ASP A 58 1.26 -13.95 -9.14
CA ASP A 58 0.70 -14.95 -10.03
C ASP A 58 1.49 -16.27 -10.01
N GLY A 59 0.83 -17.34 -9.56
CA GLY A 59 1.38 -18.71 -9.56
C GLY A 59 2.48 -18.99 -8.55
N SER A 60 2.66 -18.14 -7.54
CA SER A 60 3.63 -18.34 -6.47
C SER A 60 3.00 -18.14 -5.08
N SER A 61 3.70 -18.60 -4.04
CA SER A 61 3.34 -18.31 -2.64
C SER A 61 4.00 -17.03 -2.12
N THR A 62 4.54 -16.21 -3.01
CA THR A 62 5.13 -14.92 -2.67
C THR A 62 4.11 -13.80 -2.80
N VAL A 63 4.31 -12.72 -2.08
CA VAL A 63 3.46 -11.52 -2.20
C VAL A 63 4.16 -10.48 -3.06
N GLU A 64 3.37 -9.75 -3.82
CA GLU A 64 3.77 -8.54 -4.53
C GLU A 64 3.12 -7.33 -3.87
N ALA A 65 3.87 -6.25 -3.75
CA ALA A 65 3.37 -4.99 -3.24
C ALA A 65 3.51 -3.90 -4.30
N THR A 66 2.49 -3.06 -4.42
CA THR A 66 2.45 -1.98 -5.39
C THR A 66 2.01 -0.70 -4.68
N ARG A 67 2.72 0.42 -4.91
CA ARG A 67 2.26 1.73 -4.44
C ARG A 67 0.98 2.11 -5.17
N THR A 68 0.03 2.63 -4.40
CA THR A 68 -1.28 3.03 -4.91
C THR A 68 -1.79 4.26 -4.15
N ASP A 69 -2.85 4.86 -4.64
CA ASP A 69 -3.56 5.89 -3.90
C ASP A 69 -4.24 5.28 -2.66
N CYS A 70 -4.33 6.04 -1.57
CA CYS A 70 -5.01 5.56 -0.35
C CYS A 70 -6.53 5.52 -0.49
N ASP A 71 -7.10 6.28 -1.41
CA ASP A 71 -8.54 6.42 -1.65
C ASP A 71 -9.03 5.44 -2.73
N THR A 72 -8.71 4.15 -2.58
CA THR A 72 -9.20 3.10 -3.49
C THR A 72 -10.26 2.25 -2.81
N ASP A 73 -11.08 1.55 -3.62
CA ASP A 73 -12.05 0.58 -3.10
C ASP A 73 -11.39 -0.75 -2.68
N GLU A 74 -10.12 -0.94 -3.02
CA GLU A 74 -9.35 -2.13 -2.68
C GLU A 74 -8.72 -2.01 -1.29
N MET A 75 -8.44 -3.15 -0.65
CA MET A 75 -7.71 -3.16 0.61
C MET A 75 -6.28 -2.68 0.42
N THR A 76 -5.92 -1.62 1.12
CA THR A 76 -4.57 -1.05 1.11
C THR A 76 -3.99 -0.96 2.51
N PHE A 77 -2.69 -0.72 2.57
CA PHE A 77 -1.96 -0.52 3.82
C PHE A 77 -1.16 0.77 3.75
N VAL A 78 -1.16 1.53 4.83
CA VAL A 78 -0.33 2.72 4.99
C VAL A 78 1.05 2.31 5.49
N ALA A 79 2.11 2.75 4.82
CA ALA A 79 3.48 2.58 5.30
C ALA A 79 3.71 3.44 6.56
N THR A 80 4.09 2.80 7.67
CA THR A 80 4.21 3.49 8.97
C THR A 80 5.64 3.79 9.35
N GLN A 81 6.57 2.89 9.04
CA GLN A 81 8.00 3.05 9.27
C GLN A 81 8.81 2.01 8.50
N ILE A 82 10.11 2.28 8.33
CA ILE A 82 11.10 1.28 7.97
C ILE A 82 11.84 0.91 9.26
N ALA A 83 11.86 -0.39 9.61
CA ALA A 83 12.45 -0.88 10.85
C ALA A 83 13.41 -2.03 10.59
N THR A 84 14.56 -1.99 11.28
CA THR A 84 15.46 -3.15 11.37
C THR A 84 15.04 -3.98 12.59
N GLY A 85 14.15 -4.95 12.41
CA GLY A 85 13.59 -5.77 13.47
C GLY A 85 12.06 -5.78 13.49
N GLU A 86 11.44 -5.61 14.66
CA GLU A 86 10.00 -5.71 14.86
C GLU A 86 9.28 -4.41 14.52
N CYS A 87 8.05 -4.52 14.05
CA CYS A 87 7.19 -3.40 13.68
C CYS A 87 6.26 -2.92 14.81
N GLY A 88 6.48 -3.38 16.04
CA GLY A 88 5.62 -3.13 17.19
C GLY A 88 4.61 -4.27 17.41
N ASP A 89 3.54 -3.99 18.16
CA ASP A 89 2.56 -4.99 18.59
C ASP A 89 1.72 -5.56 17.44
N TYR A 90 1.63 -4.84 16.31
CA TYR A 90 0.94 -5.28 15.10
C TYR A 90 1.96 -5.68 14.05
N GLU A 91 2.06 -7.00 13.81
CA GLU A 91 3.08 -7.61 12.96
C GLU A 91 2.77 -7.52 11.46
N ASN A 92 2.12 -6.45 11.00
CA ASN A 92 1.89 -6.22 9.58
C ASN A 92 3.14 -5.62 8.95
N TYR A 93 3.87 -6.40 8.16
CA TYR A 93 5.08 -5.92 7.50
C TYR A 93 5.38 -6.68 6.21
N LEU A 94 6.15 -6.04 5.34
CA LEU A 94 6.81 -6.68 4.21
C LEU A 94 8.29 -6.88 4.53
N THR A 95 8.81 -8.03 4.09
CA THR A 95 10.25 -8.37 4.09
C THR A 95 10.79 -8.36 2.68
N PHE A 96 12.05 -8.05 2.53
CA PHE A 96 12.73 -7.94 1.25
C PHE A 96 14.00 -8.79 1.26
N PRO A 97 14.31 -9.53 0.16
CA PRO A 97 15.38 -10.52 0.17
C PRO A 97 16.78 -9.93 0.39
N ASP A 98 17.00 -8.68 -0.01
CA ASP A 98 18.32 -8.06 -0.04
C ASP A 98 18.62 -7.16 1.18
N THR A 99 17.68 -7.07 2.13
CA THR A 99 17.85 -6.27 3.36
C THR A 99 17.26 -6.98 4.56
N LYS A 100 17.68 -6.57 5.76
CA LYS A 100 17.05 -6.96 7.02
C LYS A 100 15.95 -6.00 7.46
N ASP A 101 15.82 -4.90 6.74
CA ASP A 101 14.81 -3.91 7.03
C ASP A 101 13.43 -4.41 6.59
N ARG A 102 12.42 -4.01 7.33
CA ARG A 102 11.01 -4.30 7.09
C ARG A 102 10.27 -3.00 6.79
N LEU A 103 9.34 -3.05 5.87
CA LEU A 103 8.35 -2.00 5.72
C LEU A 103 7.16 -2.33 6.61
N CYS A 104 6.99 -1.58 7.69
CA CYS A 104 5.88 -1.76 8.62
C CYS A 104 4.62 -1.10 8.06
N LEU A 105 3.49 -1.77 8.22
CA LEU A 105 2.24 -1.42 7.58
C LEU A 105 1.09 -1.34 8.57
N MET A 106 0.20 -0.39 8.38
CA MET A 106 -1.07 -0.28 9.06
C MET A 106 -2.19 -0.47 8.04
N PRO A 107 -3.22 -1.29 8.32
CA PRO A 107 -4.39 -1.37 7.45
C PRO A 107 -5.04 -0.01 7.24
N ASN A 108 -5.38 0.31 6.00
CA ASN A 108 -6.06 1.56 5.64
C ASN A 108 -7.57 1.36 5.67
N TYR A 109 -8.12 1.24 6.87
CA TYR A 109 -9.56 1.05 7.06
C TYR A 109 -10.34 2.34 6.88
N ALA A 110 -11.51 2.26 6.26
CA ALA A 110 -12.47 3.35 6.11
C ALA A 110 -13.72 3.11 6.99
N ASP A 111 -14.23 4.19 7.58
CA ASP A 111 -15.43 4.14 8.44
C ASP A 111 -16.64 3.61 7.65
N GLY A 112 -17.42 2.74 8.28
CA GLY A 112 -18.62 2.13 7.73
C GLY A 112 -18.35 0.93 6.80
N GLN A 113 -17.10 0.67 6.41
CA GLN A 113 -16.74 -0.47 5.56
C GLN A 113 -16.52 -1.73 6.37
N CYS A 114 -16.68 -2.89 5.71
CA CYS A 114 -16.43 -4.20 6.28
C CYS A 114 -15.18 -4.84 5.68
N TYR A 115 -14.41 -5.45 6.57
CA TYR A 115 -13.14 -6.10 6.21
C TYR A 115 -13.09 -7.51 6.78
N GLN A 116 -12.59 -8.42 5.97
CA GLN A 116 -12.10 -9.69 6.45
C GLN A 116 -10.73 -9.47 7.08
N ILE A 117 -10.56 -9.89 8.33
CA ILE A 117 -9.34 -9.70 9.11
C ILE A 117 -8.89 -11.07 9.65
N PRO A 118 -7.63 -11.50 9.40
CA PRO A 118 -7.07 -12.72 9.99
C PRO A 118 -7.11 -12.66 11.52
N GLN A 119 -7.54 -13.76 12.16
CA GLN A 119 -7.66 -13.85 13.63
C GLN A 119 -6.42 -14.41 14.31
N SER A 120 -5.49 -14.99 13.53
CA SER A 120 -4.24 -15.54 14.07
C SER A 120 -3.09 -14.53 13.90
N SER A 121 -2.22 -14.45 14.92
CA SER A 121 -0.93 -13.79 14.80
C SER A 121 -0.13 -14.44 13.66
N GLY A 122 0.28 -13.67 12.66
CA GLY A 122 1.00 -14.17 11.48
C GLY A 122 0.11 -14.54 10.29
N GLY A 123 -1.15 -14.07 10.26
CA GLY A 123 -1.97 -14.10 9.04
C GLY A 123 -1.28 -13.32 7.90
N SER A 124 -1.47 -13.79 6.66
CA SER A 124 -0.90 -13.12 5.50
C SER A 124 -1.57 -11.77 5.26
N LEU A 125 -0.82 -10.79 4.79
CA LEU A 125 -1.37 -9.48 4.39
C LEU A 125 -2.43 -9.59 3.28
N VAL A 126 -2.34 -10.62 2.44
CA VAL A 126 -3.33 -10.90 1.39
C VAL A 126 -4.66 -11.45 1.91
N ASP A 127 -4.70 -11.88 3.17
CA ASP A 127 -5.93 -12.34 3.82
C ASP A 127 -6.80 -11.17 4.33
N PHE A 128 -6.24 -9.94 4.36
CA PHE A 128 -7.01 -8.74 4.60
C PHE A 128 -7.71 -8.33 3.32
N THR A 129 -9.03 -8.32 3.31
CA THR A 129 -9.81 -7.92 2.13
C THR A 129 -10.98 -7.04 2.50
N ASN A 130 -11.34 -6.11 1.62
CA ASN A 130 -12.63 -5.45 1.69
C ASN A 130 -13.71 -6.45 1.29
N ILE A 131 -14.80 -6.55 2.04
CA ILE A 131 -15.85 -7.56 1.84
C ILE A 131 -17.22 -6.96 2.19
N GLU A 132 -18.28 -7.50 1.59
CA GLU A 132 -19.64 -7.19 2.01
C GLU A 132 -19.87 -7.62 3.46
N CYS A 133 -20.59 -6.79 4.26
CA CYS A 133 -20.79 -7.02 5.68
C CYS A 133 -21.53 -8.33 5.99
N GLU A 134 -22.37 -8.81 5.08
CA GLU A 134 -23.08 -10.09 5.15
C GLU A 134 -22.30 -11.24 4.50
N GLY A 135 -21.04 -11.00 4.14
CA GLY A 135 -20.17 -12.01 3.53
C GLY A 135 -19.86 -13.17 4.47
N THR A 136 -19.22 -14.19 3.93
CA THR A 136 -18.73 -15.33 4.71
C THR A 136 -17.20 -15.26 4.76
N PRO A 137 -16.58 -15.19 5.96
CA PRO A 137 -15.14 -15.13 6.06
C PRO A 137 -14.50 -16.47 5.67
N VAL A 138 -13.27 -16.42 5.22
CA VAL A 138 -12.47 -17.64 5.04
C VAL A 138 -12.09 -18.23 6.42
N THR A 139 -11.74 -19.51 6.46
CA THR A 139 -11.31 -20.17 7.69
C THR A 139 -10.13 -19.46 8.33
N GLY A 140 -10.24 -19.09 9.59
CA GLY A 140 -9.20 -18.39 10.36
C GLY A 140 -9.24 -16.87 10.25
N ALA A 141 -10.26 -16.32 9.60
CA ALA A 141 -10.53 -14.88 9.55
C ALA A 141 -11.92 -14.57 10.15
N GLY A 142 -12.13 -13.30 10.49
CA GLY A 142 -13.43 -12.76 10.90
C GLY A 142 -13.81 -11.57 10.03
N ILE A 143 -15.12 -11.25 10.00
CA ILE A 143 -15.61 -10.02 9.36
C ILE A 143 -15.80 -8.97 10.44
N TYR A 144 -15.25 -7.80 10.21
CA TYR A 144 -15.34 -6.66 11.10
C TYR A 144 -15.83 -5.44 10.34
N ARG A 145 -16.79 -4.71 10.92
CA ARG A 145 -17.18 -3.39 10.44
C ARG A 145 -16.41 -2.33 11.21
N VAL A 146 -15.85 -1.36 10.50
CA VAL A 146 -15.22 -0.18 11.10
C VAL A 146 -16.32 0.81 11.45
N GLU A 147 -16.57 1.02 12.74
CA GLU A 147 -17.61 1.93 13.22
C GLU A 147 -17.10 3.38 13.24
N SER A 148 -15.84 3.55 13.62
CA SER A 148 -15.19 4.86 13.62
C SER A 148 -13.67 4.73 13.64
N SER A 149 -13.01 5.75 13.15
CA SER A 149 -11.57 5.92 13.24
C SER A 149 -11.20 7.29 13.82
N GLY A 150 -10.02 7.40 14.39
CA GLY A 150 -9.52 8.65 14.95
C GLY A 150 -8.08 8.55 15.43
N ASP A 151 -7.65 9.52 16.22
CA ASP A 151 -6.37 9.44 16.89
C ASP A 151 -6.38 8.29 17.94
N GLY A 152 -5.21 7.94 18.48
CA GLY A 152 -5.08 6.84 19.43
C GLY A 152 -5.94 6.97 20.70
N SER A 153 -6.54 8.14 20.96
CA SER A 153 -7.34 8.44 22.15
C SER A 153 -8.83 8.13 22.02
N ILE A 154 -9.35 7.81 20.82
CA ILE A 154 -10.78 7.51 20.66
C ILE A 154 -11.22 6.40 21.62
N GLU A 155 -12.45 6.50 22.11
CA GLU A 155 -13.09 5.48 22.95
C GLU A 155 -14.05 4.66 22.10
N CYS A 156 -13.89 3.34 22.14
CA CYS A 156 -14.79 2.41 21.47
C CYS A 156 -15.90 1.94 22.43
N ALA A 157 -17.05 1.52 21.90
CA ALA A 157 -18.09 0.90 22.68
C ALA A 157 -17.61 -0.41 23.33
N ALA A 158 -18.28 -0.87 24.38
CA ALA A 158 -17.84 -2.02 25.18
C ALA A 158 -17.83 -3.35 24.41
N ASP A 159 -18.60 -3.44 23.33
CA ASP A 159 -18.72 -4.61 22.44
C ASP A 159 -17.81 -4.52 21.21
N GLN A 160 -17.00 -3.47 21.12
CA GLN A 160 -16.08 -3.22 20.01
C GLN A 160 -14.65 -3.58 20.37
N VAL A 161 -13.90 -4.00 19.38
CA VAL A 161 -12.45 -4.17 19.47
C VAL A 161 -11.77 -2.88 19.05
N LYS A 162 -10.87 -2.37 19.89
CA LYS A 162 -10.03 -1.23 19.55
C LYS A 162 -8.71 -1.71 18.96
N ALA A 163 -8.46 -1.41 17.68
CA ALA A 163 -7.16 -1.59 17.06
C ALA A 163 -6.40 -0.24 17.09
N THR A 164 -5.18 -0.24 17.62
CA THR A 164 -4.39 0.99 17.79
C THR A 164 -3.03 0.85 17.12
N TYR A 165 -2.61 1.90 16.42
CA TYR A 165 -1.32 2.01 15.73
C TYR A 165 -0.65 3.31 16.17
N ASP A 166 0.60 3.25 16.62
CA ASP A 166 1.30 4.41 17.18
C ASP A 166 2.03 5.23 16.11
N LYS A 167 2.20 4.68 14.91
CA LYS A 167 2.99 5.30 13.84
C LYS A 167 2.26 5.27 12.48
N PRO A 168 2.56 6.25 11.60
CA PRO A 168 3.46 7.40 11.78
C PRO A 168 2.92 8.42 12.77
N GLU A 169 1.59 8.49 12.92
CA GLU A 169 0.82 9.22 13.91
C GLU A 169 -0.11 8.23 14.60
N ALA A 170 -0.36 8.44 15.89
CA ALA A 170 -1.25 7.55 16.64
C ALA A 170 -2.64 7.51 16.00
N ARG A 171 -3.08 6.33 15.61
CA ARG A 171 -4.39 6.08 15.00
C ARG A 171 -5.07 4.89 15.65
N ALA A 172 -6.38 4.96 15.80
CA ALA A 172 -7.18 3.87 16.30
C ALA A 172 -8.46 3.69 15.50
N PHE A 173 -8.94 2.44 15.48
CA PHE A 173 -10.17 2.01 14.83
C PHE A 173 -11.03 1.26 15.83
N CYS A 174 -12.33 1.55 15.85
CA CYS A 174 -13.31 0.80 16.60
C CYS A 174 -14.00 -0.19 15.67
N LEU A 175 -13.83 -1.48 15.94
CA LEU A 175 -14.26 -2.57 15.08
C LEU A 175 -15.36 -3.39 15.76
N THR A 176 -16.49 -3.59 15.07
CA THR A 176 -17.54 -4.51 15.49
C THR A 176 -17.38 -5.84 14.75
N SER A 177 -17.25 -6.95 15.50
CA SER A 177 -17.23 -8.28 14.88
C SER A 177 -18.62 -8.64 14.36
N LEU A 178 -18.70 -9.08 13.11
CA LEU A 178 -19.92 -9.54 12.42
C LEU A 178 -19.90 -11.07 12.21
N SER A 179 -18.74 -11.70 12.34
CA SER A 179 -18.65 -13.16 12.32
C SER A 179 -19.03 -13.69 13.69
N ASP A 180 -20.13 -14.40 13.71
CA ASP A 180 -20.86 -15.05 14.78
C ASP A 180 -20.33 -14.95 16.22
N ALA A 181 -21.22 -14.40 17.04
CA ALA A 181 -21.29 -14.76 18.44
C ALA A 181 -21.88 -16.20 18.60
#